data_f6eb494295e092697e30733a2f7bd594
#
_entry.id   f6eb494295e092697e30733a2f7bd594
#
_cell.length_a   1.000
_cell.length_b   1.000
_cell.length_c   1.000
_cell.angle_alpha   90.00
_cell.angle_beta   90.00
_cell.angle_gamma   90.00
#
_symmetry.space_group_name_H-M   'P 1'
#
loop_
_entity.id
_entity.type
_entity.pdbx_description
1 polymer ?
#
loop_
_entity_poly.entity_id
_entity_poly.type
_entity_poly.pdbx_seq_one_letter_code
_entity_poly.pdbx_strand_id
1 'polypeptide(L)'
;MSDDAPRYWTPAYVERFVEALNRDDEFQDTAGSFSETIELRCLDTPDAEDVTATYTFEEGRVVDVDLWIDDAPSDQMREEAVDTDAIMARATAPYDVWMQMDQGEMGDTEAIASPDYKIDGSMMQIMSNMGVFRGMMSVAADVEKTY
;
A
#
# COMPACT_ATOMS: atom_id res chain seq x y z
N MET A 1 5.25 -5.53 23.41
CA MET A 1 5.56 -6.96 23.31
C MET A 1 5.58 -7.36 21.86
N SER A 2 6.72 -7.80 21.40
CA SER A 2 6.91 -8.18 20.01
C SER A 2 6.06 -9.38 19.59
N ASP A 3 5.61 -10.18 20.54
CA ASP A 3 4.77 -11.35 20.28
C ASP A 3 3.45 -10.99 19.62
N ASP A 4 3.04 -9.73 19.78
CA ASP A 4 1.77 -9.25 19.24
C ASP A 4 1.94 -8.54 17.89
N ALA A 5 3.14 -8.57 17.33
CA ALA A 5 3.37 -7.95 16.03
C ALA A 5 2.53 -8.64 14.95
N PRO A 6 1.76 -7.88 14.16
CA PRO A 6 0.90 -8.48 13.15
C PRO A 6 1.72 -9.01 11.98
N ARG A 7 1.15 -9.98 11.30
CA ARG A 7 1.75 -10.45 10.05
C ARG A 7 1.50 -9.42 8.95
N TYR A 8 2.50 -9.23 8.12
CA TYR A 8 2.45 -8.29 6.99
C TYR A 8 1.26 -8.62 6.07
N TRP A 9 0.60 -7.60 5.60
CA TRP A 9 -0.58 -7.71 4.70
C TRP A 9 -1.78 -8.45 5.30
N THR A 10 -1.98 -8.32 6.61
CA THR A 10 -3.18 -8.81 7.29
C THR A 10 -4.02 -7.64 7.78
N PRO A 11 -5.30 -7.86 8.14
CA PRO A 11 -6.12 -6.77 8.70
C PRO A 11 -5.49 -6.09 9.91
N ALA A 12 -4.85 -6.85 10.79
CA ALA A 12 -4.18 -6.29 11.97
C ALA A 12 -3.01 -5.38 11.56
N TYR A 13 -2.25 -5.75 10.56
CA TYR A 13 -1.16 -4.92 10.03
C TYR A 13 -1.72 -3.62 9.44
N VAL A 14 -2.74 -3.73 8.60
CA VAL A 14 -3.32 -2.56 7.92
C VAL A 14 -3.85 -1.55 8.94
N GLU A 15 -4.48 -2.03 10.01
CA GLU A 15 -4.96 -1.16 11.08
C GLU A 15 -3.82 -0.37 11.72
N ARG A 16 -2.71 -1.05 12.04
CA ARG A 16 -1.53 -0.40 12.62
C ARG A 16 -0.86 0.56 11.65
N PHE A 17 -0.84 0.19 10.38
CA PHE A 17 -0.29 1.06 9.34
C PHE A 17 -1.08 2.37 9.23
N VAL A 18 -2.41 2.29 9.23
CA VAL A 18 -3.28 3.46 9.20
C VAL A 18 -3.04 4.35 10.42
N GLU A 19 -2.96 3.76 11.62
CA GLU A 19 -2.67 4.52 12.82
C GLU A 19 -1.31 5.22 12.73
N ALA A 20 -0.30 4.51 12.23
CA ALA A 20 1.04 5.06 12.09
C ALA A 20 1.07 6.23 11.10
N LEU A 21 0.39 6.10 9.96
CA LEU A 21 0.28 7.18 8.98
C LEU A 21 -0.35 8.43 9.60
N ASN A 22 -1.40 8.25 10.37
CA ASN A 22 -2.14 9.36 10.95
C ASN A 22 -1.42 10.03 12.12
N ARG A 23 -0.40 9.37 12.69
CA ARG A 23 0.38 9.89 13.83
C ARG A 23 1.76 10.40 13.45
N ASP A 24 2.23 10.06 12.25
CA ASP A 24 3.58 10.44 11.82
C ASP A 24 3.60 11.89 11.35
N ASP A 25 4.28 12.75 12.11
CA ASP A 25 4.32 14.18 11.81
C ASP A 25 5.00 14.47 10.47
N GLU A 26 6.06 13.75 10.16
CA GLU A 26 6.79 13.92 8.91
C GLU A 26 5.90 13.53 7.72
N PHE A 27 5.17 12.44 7.84
CA PHE A 27 4.24 12.03 6.79
C PHE A 27 3.11 13.05 6.63
N GLN A 28 2.56 13.56 7.74
CA GLN A 28 1.49 14.56 7.70
C GLN A 28 1.97 15.84 7.02
N ASP A 29 3.20 16.26 7.28
CA ASP A 29 3.79 17.42 6.61
C ASP A 29 3.95 17.19 5.11
N THR A 30 4.41 16.00 4.72
CA THR A 30 4.60 15.64 3.32
C THR A 30 3.28 15.53 2.58
N ALA A 31 2.30 14.88 3.18
CA ALA A 31 1.00 14.65 2.57
C ALA A 31 0.19 15.96 2.47
N GLY A 32 0.31 16.83 3.46
CA GLY A 32 -0.33 18.15 3.43
C GLY A 32 -1.84 18.07 3.20
N SER A 33 -2.29 18.57 2.06
CA SER A 33 -3.71 18.63 1.71
C SER A 33 -4.14 17.45 0.82
N PHE A 34 -3.30 16.41 0.69
CA PHE A 34 -3.60 15.25 -0.17
C PHE A 34 -4.94 14.62 0.23
N SER A 35 -5.86 14.56 -0.73
CA SER A 35 -7.24 14.09 -0.50
C SER A 35 -7.68 13.22 -1.68
N GLU A 36 -7.06 12.05 -1.79
CA GLU A 36 -7.31 11.10 -2.87
C GLU A 36 -7.39 9.69 -2.32
N THR A 37 -7.85 8.77 -3.15
CA THR A 37 -7.91 7.35 -2.80
C THR A 37 -6.82 6.58 -3.51
N ILE A 38 -6.08 5.76 -2.76
CA ILE A 38 -4.99 4.92 -3.27
C ILE A 38 -5.30 3.47 -2.92
N GLU A 39 -5.08 2.58 -3.89
CA GLU A 39 -5.16 1.13 -3.65
C GLU A 39 -3.78 0.50 -3.70
N LEU A 40 -3.50 -0.36 -2.74
CA LEU A 40 -2.32 -1.20 -2.73
C LEU A 40 -2.79 -2.65 -2.78
N ARG A 41 -2.24 -3.43 -3.72
CA ARG A 41 -2.66 -4.81 -3.93
C ARG A 41 -1.46 -5.76 -3.84
N CYS A 42 -1.59 -6.74 -2.98
CA CYS A 42 -0.57 -7.76 -2.74
C CYS A 42 -1.07 -9.11 -3.21
N LEU A 43 -0.30 -9.75 -4.08
CA LEU A 43 -0.66 -11.05 -4.62
C LEU A 43 0.17 -12.15 -3.96
N ASP A 44 -0.42 -13.34 -3.85
CA ASP A 44 0.30 -14.53 -3.40
C ASP A 44 0.94 -14.36 -2.02
N THR A 45 0.14 -13.98 -1.02
CA THR A 45 0.62 -13.90 0.36
C THR A 45 1.03 -15.31 0.86
N PRO A 46 1.79 -15.38 1.97
CA PRO A 46 2.12 -16.69 2.57
C PRO A 46 0.90 -17.51 3.00
N ASP A 47 -0.24 -16.87 3.16
CA ASP A 47 -1.50 -17.54 3.50
C ASP A 47 -2.29 -17.95 2.25
N ALA A 48 -1.67 -17.89 1.07
CA ALA A 48 -2.29 -18.21 -0.22
C ALA A 48 -3.50 -17.32 -0.51
N GLU A 49 -3.35 -16.02 -0.28
CA GLU A 49 -4.40 -15.03 -0.51
C GLU A 49 -3.90 -13.88 -1.37
N ASP A 50 -4.83 -13.26 -2.09
CA ASP A 50 -4.61 -11.95 -2.72
C ASP A 50 -5.34 -10.93 -1.87
N VAL A 51 -4.70 -9.78 -1.61
CA VAL A 51 -5.24 -8.77 -0.70
C VAL A 51 -5.18 -7.39 -1.37
N THR A 52 -6.28 -6.66 -1.31
CA THR A 52 -6.32 -5.25 -1.73
C THR A 52 -6.72 -4.39 -0.55
N ALA A 53 -5.90 -3.38 -0.27
CA ALA A 53 -6.22 -2.37 0.73
C ALA A 53 -6.45 -1.04 0.02
N THR A 54 -7.61 -0.45 0.23
CA THR A 54 -8.01 0.82 -0.39
C THR A 54 -8.02 1.89 0.69
N TYR A 55 -7.15 2.88 0.55
CA TYR A 55 -6.98 3.95 1.54
C TYR A 55 -7.57 5.24 1.00
N THR A 56 -8.50 5.83 1.74
CA THR A 56 -9.07 7.12 1.41
C THR A 56 -8.46 8.18 2.30
N PHE A 57 -7.83 9.18 1.69
CA PHE A 57 -7.19 10.28 2.39
C PHE A 57 -8.02 11.55 2.31
N GLU A 58 -8.05 12.30 3.40
CA GLU A 58 -8.56 13.67 3.43
C GLU A 58 -7.56 14.52 4.20
N GLU A 59 -7.01 15.52 3.52
CA GLU A 59 -6.00 16.42 4.07
C GLU A 59 -4.84 15.67 4.75
N GLY A 60 -4.35 14.68 4.05
CA GLY A 60 -3.19 13.88 4.46
C GLY A 60 -3.48 12.78 5.47
N ARG A 61 -4.69 12.69 5.97
CA ARG A 61 -5.07 11.66 6.95
C ARG A 61 -5.90 10.58 6.30
N VAL A 62 -5.67 9.34 6.69
CA VAL A 62 -6.51 8.23 6.26
C VAL A 62 -7.80 8.26 7.05
N VAL A 63 -8.91 8.48 6.38
CA VAL A 63 -10.24 8.55 7.00
C VAL A 63 -11.05 7.29 6.80
N ASP A 64 -10.65 6.46 5.84
CA ASP A 64 -11.29 5.17 5.60
C ASP A 64 -10.30 4.21 4.98
N VAL A 65 -10.42 2.93 5.33
CA VAL A 65 -9.66 1.87 4.70
C VAL A 65 -10.57 0.68 4.48
N ASP A 66 -10.51 0.12 3.29
CA ASP A 66 -11.30 -1.05 2.91
C ASP A 66 -10.36 -2.19 2.54
N LEU A 67 -10.66 -3.39 3.01
CA LEU A 67 -9.87 -4.57 2.72
C LEU A 67 -10.69 -5.59 1.95
N TRP A 68 -10.11 -6.07 0.86
CA TRP A 68 -10.67 -7.18 0.08
C TRP A 68 -9.66 -8.31 0.08
N ILE A 69 -10.03 -9.45 0.66
CA ILE A 69 -9.17 -10.62 0.75
C ILE A 69 -9.87 -11.78 0.03
N ASP A 70 -9.15 -12.44 -0.85
CA ASP A 70 -9.68 -13.56 -1.62
C ASP A 70 -8.60 -14.62 -1.77
N ASP A 71 -8.99 -15.86 -2.00
CA ASP A 71 -8.03 -16.94 -2.21
C ASP A 71 -7.19 -16.70 -3.46
N ALA A 72 -5.89 -16.90 -3.37
CA ALA A 72 -4.99 -16.71 -4.50
C ALA A 72 -4.91 -18.00 -5.34
N PRO A 73 -4.87 -17.88 -6.66
CA PRO A 73 -5.02 -16.64 -7.44
C PRO A 73 -6.49 -16.23 -7.56
N SER A 74 -6.79 -14.98 -7.24
CA SER A 74 -8.15 -14.45 -7.37
C SER A 74 -8.33 -13.86 -8.76
N ASP A 75 -9.04 -14.54 -9.62
CA ASP A 75 -9.32 -14.05 -10.97
C ASP A 75 -10.09 -12.74 -10.94
N GLN A 76 -11.06 -12.62 -10.03
CA GLN A 76 -11.84 -11.41 -9.88
C GLN A 76 -10.96 -10.21 -9.54
N MET A 77 -10.07 -10.37 -8.58
CA MET A 77 -9.19 -9.30 -8.13
C MET A 77 -8.17 -8.95 -9.22
N ARG A 78 -7.54 -9.97 -9.80
CA ARG A 78 -6.45 -9.76 -10.76
C ARG A 78 -6.92 -9.18 -12.09
N GLU A 79 -8.18 -9.44 -12.46
CA GLU A 79 -8.76 -8.96 -13.71
C GLU A 79 -9.53 -7.65 -13.56
N GLU A 80 -9.71 -7.18 -12.34
CA GLU A 80 -10.45 -5.96 -12.08
C GLU A 80 -9.71 -4.74 -12.62
N ALA A 81 -10.35 -3.99 -13.49
CA ALA A 81 -9.81 -2.72 -13.98
C ALA A 81 -9.89 -1.67 -12.88
N VAL A 82 -8.91 -0.77 -12.84
CA VAL A 82 -8.93 0.35 -11.90
C VAL A 82 -9.98 1.37 -12.35
N ASP A 83 -10.81 1.82 -11.39
CA ASP A 83 -11.75 2.91 -11.65
C ASP A 83 -11.04 4.24 -11.38
N THR A 84 -10.52 4.85 -12.44
CA THR A 84 -9.73 6.07 -12.34
C THR A 84 -10.56 7.30 -11.94
N ASP A 85 -11.89 7.20 -11.95
CA ASP A 85 -12.76 8.26 -11.44
C ASP A 85 -12.82 8.24 -9.91
N ALA A 86 -12.69 7.07 -9.32
CA ALA A 86 -12.77 6.89 -7.86
C ALA A 86 -11.42 6.73 -7.20
N ILE A 87 -10.44 6.19 -7.92
CA ILE A 87 -9.13 5.80 -7.38
C ILE A 87 -8.03 6.47 -8.18
N MET A 88 -7.19 7.25 -7.48
CA MET A 88 -6.09 7.97 -8.13
C MET A 88 -5.04 7.01 -8.70
N ALA A 89 -4.70 5.97 -7.94
CA ALA A 89 -3.67 5.03 -8.33
C ALA A 89 -3.85 3.68 -7.63
N ARG A 90 -3.43 2.64 -8.31
CA ARG A 90 -3.35 1.28 -7.74
C ARG A 90 -1.94 0.74 -8.01
N ALA A 91 -1.25 0.32 -6.96
CA ALA A 91 0.02 -0.38 -7.07
C ALA A 91 -0.20 -1.86 -6.77
N THR A 92 0.19 -2.73 -7.70
CA THR A 92 0.02 -4.18 -7.59
C THR A 92 1.37 -4.86 -7.67
N ALA A 93 1.65 -5.76 -6.75
CA ALA A 93 2.87 -6.56 -6.77
C ALA A 93 2.68 -7.83 -5.95
N PRO A 94 3.49 -8.87 -6.21
CA PRO A 94 3.50 -10.06 -5.35
C PRO A 94 4.05 -9.73 -3.97
N TYR A 95 3.70 -10.55 -3.01
CA TYR A 95 4.17 -10.41 -1.62
C TYR A 95 5.69 -10.25 -1.53
N ASP A 96 6.44 -11.03 -2.31
CA ASP A 96 7.92 -10.97 -2.30
C ASP A 96 8.44 -9.57 -2.61
N VAL A 97 7.82 -8.89 -3.58
CA VAL A 97 8.23 -7.54 -3.98
C VAL A 97 7.90 -6.55 -2.87
N TRP A 98 6.69 -6.64 -2.30
CA TRP A 98 6.32 -5.78 -1.16
C TRP A 98 7.27 -5.98 0.02
N MET A 99 7.60 -7.23 0.32
CA MET A 99 8.52 -7.55 1.42
C MET A 99 9.91 -6.97 1.18
N GLN A 100 10.44 -7.10 -0.04
CA GLN A 100 11.75 -6.54 -0.39
C GLN A 100 11.78 -5.03 -0.25
N MET A 101 10.71 -4.34 -0.67
CA MET A 101 10.60 -2.89 -0.50
C MET A 101 10.54 -2.53 0.98
N ASP A 102 9.76 -3.27 1.75
CA ASP A 102 9.57 -3.02 3.17
C ASP A 102 10.87 -3.20 3.95
N GLN A 103 11.67 -4.18 3.58
CA GLN A 103 12.96 -4.47 4.22
C GLN A 103 14.11 -3.59 3.70
N GLY A 104 13.84 -2.72 2.75
CA GLY A 104 14.85 -1.85 2.17
C GLY A 104 15.78 -2.54 1.18
N GLU A 105 15.44 -3.75 0.74
CA GLU A 105 16.24 -4.51 -0.22
C GLU A 105 15.96 -4.11 -1.67
N MET A 106 14.85 -3.41 -1.90
CA MET A 106 14.46 -2.91 -3.21
C MET A 106 14.01 -1.46 -3.08
N GLY A 107 14.66 -0.56 -3.81
CA GLY A 107 14.30 0.84 -3.81
C GLY A 107 13.13 1.14 -4.75
N ASP A 108 12.61 2.37 -4.71
CA ASP A 108 11.48 2.81 -5.55
C ASP A 108 11.74 2.57 -7.03
N THR A 109 12.93 2.95 -7.49
CA THR A 109 13.30 2.85 -8.91
C THR A 109 13.38 1.40 -9.36
N GLU A 110 13.93 0.54 -8.51
CA GLU A 110 14.02 -0.89 -8.80
C GLU A 110 12.64 -1.53 -8.83
N ALA A 111 11.76 -1.13 -7.91
CA ALA A 111 10.39 -1.64 -7.85
C ALA A 111 9.62 -1.28 -9.14
N ILE A 112 9.70 -0.03 -9.54
CA ILE A 112 9.01 0.46 -10.75
C ILE A 112 9.53 -0.26 -11.99
N ALA A 113 10.82 -0.60 -12.02
CA ALA A 113 11.44 -1.32 -13.14
C ALA A 113 11.16 -2.82 -13.12
N SER A 114 10.66 -3.35 -12.01
CA SER A 114 10.35 -4.77 -11.89
C SER A 114 9.16 -5.14 -12.76
N PRO A 115 9.22 -6.24 -13.53
CA PRO A 115 8.08 -6.68 -14.34
C PRO A 115 6.90 -7.12 -13.49
N ASP A 116 7.13 -7.42 -12.23
CA ASP A 116 6.08 -7.87 -11.30
C ASP A 116 5.38 -6.72 -10.58
N TYR A 117 5.92 -5.51 -10.67
CA TYR A 117 5.33 -4.33 -10.04
C TYR A 117 4.58 -3.53 -11.10
N LYS A 118 3.31 -3.26 -10.82
CA LYS A 118 2.44 -2.59 -11.77
C LYS A 118 1.75 -1.41 -11.10
N ILE A 119 1.78 -0.26 -11.75
CA ILE A 119 1.06 0.93 -11.29
C ILE A 119 0.03 1.31 -12.34
N ASP A 120 -1.23 1.42 -11.94
CA ASP A 120 -2.33 1.87 -12.78
C ASP A 120 -2.89 3.17 -12.21
N GLY A 121 -3.30 4.08 -13.08
CA GLY A 121 -3.90 5.35 -12.68
C GLY A 121 -3.37 6.51 -13.51
N SER A 122 -3.60 7.72 -13.02
CA SER A 122 -3.10 8.93 -13.69
C SER A 122 -1.63 9.14 -13.41
N MET A 123 -0.78 8.94 -14.41
CA MET A 123 0.66 9.12 -14.28
C MET A 123 1.02 10.54 -13.83
N MET A 124 0.29 11.53 -14.30
CA MET A 124 0.53 12.92 -13.90
C MET A 124 0.31 13.11 -12.41
N GLN A 125 -0.81 12.59 -11.88
CA GLN A 125 -1.12 12.67 -10.45
C GLN A 125 -0.14 11.85 -9.62
N ILE A 126 0.23 10.68 -10.11
CA ILE A 126 1.21 9.81 -9.42
C ILE A 126 2.54 10.53 -9.29
N MET A 127 3.04 11.10 -10.38
CA MET A 127 4.31 11.83 -10.36
C MET A 127 4.26 13.04 -9.45
N SER A 128 3.13 13.76 -9.46
CA SER A 128 2.96 14.95 -8.62
C SER A 128 2.90 14.61 -7.13
N ASN A 129 2.57 13.36 -6.78
CA ASN A 129 2.39 12.93 -5.41
C ASN A 129 3.38 11.84 -4.97
N MET A 130 4.51 11.73 -5.65
CA MET A 130 5.52 10.71 -5.30
C MET A 130 5.96 10.79 -3.86
N GLY A 131 6.00 11.99 -3.27
CA GLY A 131 6.34 12.16 -1.86
C GLY A 131 5.38 11.42 -0.94
N VAL A 132 4.09 11.41 -1.29
CA VAL A 132 3.08 10.68 -0.50
C VAL A 132 3.36 9.16 -0.56
N PHE A 133 3.62 8.63 -1.75
CA PHE A 133 3.90 7.21 -1.91
C PHE A 133 5.17 6.80 -1.16
N ARG A 134 6.23 7.58 -1.28
CA ARG A 134 7.48 7.31 -0.57
C ARG A 134 7.28 7.39 0.94
N GLY A 135 6.50 8.37 1.38
CA GLY A 135 6.16 8.53 2.80
C GLY A 135 5.40 7.33 3.33
N MET A 136 4.43 6.82 2.55
CA MET A 136 3.68 5.62 2.93
C MET A 136 4.62 4.42 3.09
N MET A 137 5.53 4.22 2.14
CA MET A 137 6.49 3.11 2.21
C MET A 137 7.43 3.25 3.41
N SER A 138 7.87 4.47 3.70
CA SER A 138 8.74 4.74 4.85
C SER A 138 8.04 4.43 6.18
N VAL A 139 6.80 4.87 6.32
CA VAL A 139 6.00 4.60 7.53
C VAL A 139 5.73 3.11 7.65
N ALA A 140 5.38 2.46 6.52
CA ALA A 140 5.12 1.01 6.51
C ALA A 140 6.34 0.22 7.02
N ALA A 141 7.53 0.62 6.60
CA ALA A 141 8.77 -0.06 6.99
C ALA A 141 9.01 0.03 8.51
N ASP A 142 8.52 1.10 9.14
CA ASP A 142 8.70 1.32 10.57
C ASP A 142 7.62 0.62 11.42
N VAL A 143 6.54 0.15 10.81
CA VAL A 143 5.49 -0.60 11.54
C VAL A 143 6.03 -1.97 11.94
N GLU A 144 5.96 -2.28 13.22
CA GLU A 144 6.40 -3.59 13.71
C GLU A 144 5.51 -4.69 13.12
N LYS A 145 6.13 -5.72 12.56
CA LYS A 145 5.43 -6.80 11.89
C LYS A 145 6.27 -8.07 11.79
N THR A 146 5.61 -9.17 11.44
CA THR A 146 6.28 -10.41 11.05
C THR A 146 5.93 -10.70 9.58
N TYR A 147 6.81 -11.41 8.89
CA TYR A 147 6.62 -11.79 7.49
C TYR A 147 6.17 -13.21 7.30
#